data_038412c6fc99ec8c68ac213847a8ede3
#
_entry.id   038412c6fc99ec8c68ac213847a8ede3
#
_cell.length_a   1.000
_cell.length_b   1.000
_cell.length_c   1.000
_cell.angle_alpha   90.00
_cell.angle_beta   90.00
_cell.angle_gamma   90.00
#
_symmetry.space_group_name_H-M   'P 1'
#
loop_
_entity.id
_entity.type
_entity.pdbx_description
1 polymer ?
#
loop_
_entity_poly.entity_id
_entity_poly.type
_entity_poly.pdbx_seq_one_letter_code
_entity_poly.pdbx_strand_id
1 'polypeptide(L)'
;MVQALLRLCRPRELQETEEDREWAELVGELQETRCELRRTYLQFNSTDDPDLIEAALFEIKAHQARHSYLLRQIKQLDALQRTQALRAE
;
A
#
# COMPACT_ATOMS: atom_id res chain seq x y z
N MET A 1 30.97 -5.37 14.84
CA MET A 1 31.05 -6.80 14.55
C MET A 1 29.71 -7.46 14.27
N VAL A 2 28.73 -7.20 15.13
CA VAL A 2 27.38 -7.71 14.88
C VAL A 2 26.82 -7.19 13.55
N GLN A 3 27.12 -5.94 13.20
CA GLN A 3 26.69 -5.35 11.94
C GLN A 3 27.33 -6.03 10.73
N ALA A 4 28.58 -6.47 10.85
CA ALA A 4 29.26 -7.17 9.77
C ALA A 4 28.62 -8.54 9.53
N LEU A 5 28.27 -9.24 10.60
CA LEU A 5 27.56 -10.51 10.51
C LEU A 5 26.18 -10.33 9.90
N LEU A 6 25.47 -9.29 10.28
CA LEU A 6 24.17 -8.97 9.72
C LEU A 6 24.26 -8.68 8.22
N ARG A 7 25.31 -8.00 7.79
CA ARG A 7 25.55 -7.73 6.37
C ARG A 7 25.79 -9.01 5.59
N LEU A 8 26.53 -9.95 6.17
CA LEU A 8 26.81 -11.23 5.52
C LEU A 8 25.58 -12.12 5.46
N CYS A 9 24.76 -12.09 6.52
CA CYS A 9 23.57 -12.91 6.58
C CYS A 9 22.38 -12.34 5.79
N ARG A 10 22.41 -11.04 5.47
CA ARG A 10 21.27 -10.35 4.87
C ARG A 10 21.69 -9.44 3.71
N PRO A 11 22.48 -9.93 2.75
CA PRO A 11 22.88 -9.06 1.64
C PRO A 11 21.71 -8.56 0.80
N ARG A 12 20.59 -9.31 0.76
CA ARG A 12 19.40 -8.93 0.01
C ARG A 12 18.64 -7.80 0.67
N GLU A 13 18.66 -7.74 1.98
CA GLU A 13 17.95 -6.68 2.71
C GLU A 13 18.68 -5.35 2.62
N LEU A 14 19.99 -5.42 2.43
CA LEU A 14 20.82 -4.23 2.24
C LEU A 14 20.78 -3.73 0.80
N GLN A 15 20.53 -4.63 -0.14
CA GLN A 15 20.34 -4.31 -1.55
C GLN A 15 18.88 -4.36 -1.87
N GLU A 16 18.25 -3.20 -1.84
CA GLU A 16 16.85 -3.08 -2.18
C GLU A 16 16.66 -3.46 -3.65
N THR A 17 15.88 -4.51 -3.89
CA THR A 17 15.56 -4.92 -5.25
C THR A 17 14.45 -4.02 -5.81
N GLU A 18 14.28 -4.06 -7.13
CA GLU A 18 13.19 -3.37 -7.81
C GLU A 18 11.83 -3.79 -7.23
N GLU A 19 11.67 -5.08 -6.94
CA GLU A 19 10.46 -5.65 -6.37
C GLU A 19 10.19 -5.14 -4.97
N ASP A 20 11.24 -5.04 -4.15
CA ASP A 20 11.12 -4.51 -2.78
C ASP A 20 10.69 -3.05 -2.80
N ARG A 21 11.23 -2.29 -3.73
CA ARG A 21 10.91 -0.88 -3.91
C ARG A 21 9.46 -0.72 -4.36
N GLU A 22 9.03 -1.51 -5.33
CA GLU A 22 7.66 -1.53 -5.82
C GLU A 22 6.68 -1.88 -4.71
N TRP A 23 7.00 -2.88 -3.90
CA TRP A 23 6.22 -3.26 -2.74
C TRP A 23 6.07 -2.10 -1.77
N ALA A 24 7.17 -1.44 -1.43
CA ALA A 24 7.17 -0.32 -0.49
C ALA A 24 6.32 0.85 -1.02
N GLU A 25 6.40 1.14 -2.31
CA GLU A 25 5.60 2.19 -2.93
C GLU A 25 4.11 1.87 -2.87
N LEU A 26 3.73 0.64 -3.19
CA LEU A 26 2.34 0.21 -3.16
C LEU A 26 1.78 0.27 -1.74
N VAL A 27 2.53 -0.19 -0.76
CA VAL A 27 2.12 -0.16 0.64
C VAL A 27 1.96 1.29 1.12
N GLY A 28 2.88 2.17 0.72
CA GLY A 28 2.81 3.60 1.03
C GLY A 28 1.57 4.25 0.45
N GLU A 29 1.27 3.97 -0.81
CA GLU A 29 0.05 4.48 -1.46
C GLU A 29 -1.22 3.94 -0.79
N LEU A 30 -1.20 2.68 -0.38
CA LEU A 30 -2.33 2.09 0.33
C LEU A 30 -2.59 2.81 1.65
N GLN A 31 -1.55 3.11 2.41
CA GLN A 31 -1.67 3.83 3.67
C GLN A 31 -2.18 5.25 3.45
N GLU A 32 -1.69 5.93 2.42
CA GLU A 32 -2.19 7.26 2.05
C GLU A 32 -3.66 7.21 1.70
N THR A 33 -4.07 6.21 0.92
CA THR A 33 -5.47 6.05 0.53
C THR A 33 -6.35 5.82 1.74
N ARG A 34 -5.90 5.04 2.71
CA ARG A 34 -6.62 4.83 3.97
C ARG A 34 -6.78 6.11 4.76
N CYS A 35 -5.73 6.93 4.81
CA CYS A 35 -5.78 8.22 5.49
C CYS A 35 -6.75 9.19 4.81
N GLU A 36 -6.72 9.23 3.48
CA GLU A 36 -7.65 10.04 2.70
C GLU A 36 -9.09 9.60 2.90
N LEU A 37 -9.32 8.30 2.91
CA LEU A 37 -10.65 7.73 3.14
C LEU A 37 -11.18 8.12 4.50
N ARG A 38 -10.35 8.00 5.54
CA ARG A 38 -10.71 8.40 6.90
C ARG A 38 -11.06 9.88 6.96
N ARG A 39 -10.25 10.73 6.34
CA ARG A 39 -10.47 12.16 6.29
C ARG A 39 -11.82 12.47 5.63
N THR A 40 -12.11 11.81 4.53
CA THR A 40 -13.36 12.02 3.80
C THR A 40 -14.57 11.59 4.63
N TYR A 41 -14.48 10.48 5.37
CA TYR A 41 -15.55 10.06 6.29
C TYR A 41 -15.78 11.09 7.39
N LEU A 42 -14.71 11.67 7.94
CA LEU A 42 -14.84 12.70 8.97
C LEU A 42 -15.53 13.95 8.41
N GLN A 43 -15.17 14.35 7.19
CA GLN A 43 -15.82 15.48 6.51
C GLN A 43 -17.29 15.18 6.27
N PHE A 44 -17.60 13.99 5.78
CA PHE A 44 -18.97 13.55 5.54
C PHE A 44 -19.82 13.64 6.81
N ASN A 45 -19.26 13.22 7.95
CA ASN A 45 -19.98 13.22 9.22
C ASN A 45 -20.09 14.61 9.86
N SER A 46 -19.33 15.58 9.40
CA SER A 46 -19.26 16.91 10.02
C SER A 46 -19.97 18.00 9.24
N THR A 47 -20.56 17.68 8.09
CA THR A 47 -21.23 18.68 7.25
C THR A 47 -22.71 18.39 7.11
N ASP A 48 -23.51 19.47 7.02
CA ASP A 48 -24.92 19.40 6.72
C ASP A 48 -25.25 19.89 5.30
N ASP A 49 -24.24 20.36 4.58
CA ASP A 49 -24.43 20.90 3.23
C ASP A 49 -24.64 19.75 2.23
N PRO A 50 -25.76 19.72 1.49
CA PRO A 50 -26.03 18.62 0.54
C PRO A 50 -24.97 18.47 -0.55
N ASP A 51 -24.42 19.58 -1.03
CA ASP A 51 -23.40 19.52 -2.09
C ASP A 51 -22.10 18.93 -1.56
N LEU A 52 -21.73 19.27 -0.32
CA LEU A 52 -20.54 18.73 0.30
C LEU A 52 -20.72 17.25 0.66
N ILE A 53 -21.92 16.85 1.05
CA ILE A 53 -22.25 15.45 1.30
C ILE A 53 -22.09 14.64 0.01
N GLU A 54 -22.63 15.16 -1.10
CA GLU A 54 -22.51 14.51 -2.40
C GLU A 54 -21.07 14.39 -2.85
N ALA A 55 -20.29 15.46 -2.72
CA ALA A 55 -18.86 15.45 -3.04
C ALA A 55 -18.11 14.41 -2.22
N ALA A 56 -18.40 14.34 -0.91
CA ALA A 56 -17.77 13.36 -0.03
C ALA A 56 -18.11 11.93 -0.43
N LEU A 57 -19.35 11.66 -0.84
CA LEU A 57 -19.74 10.33 -1.31
C LEU A 57 -18.97 9.90 -2.55
N PHE A 58 -18.74 10.80 -3.50
CA PHE A 58 -17.94 10.52 -4.68
C PHE A 58 -16.47 10.27 -4.33
N GLU A 59 -15.93 11.06 -3.40
CA GLU A 59 -14.58 10.88 -2.92
C GLU A 59 -14.40 9.54 -2.21
N ILE A 60 -15.35 9.15 -1.36
CA ILE A 60 -15.34 7.85 -0.68
C ILE A 60 -15.29 6.73 -1.71
N LYS A 61 -16.14 6.79 -2.74
CA LYS A 61 -16.15 5.77 -3.79
C LYS A 61 -14.83 5.72 -4.54
N ALA A 62 -14.26 6.88 -4.86
CA ALA A 62 -12.98 6.94 -5.56
C ALA A 62 -11.86 6.32 -4.72
N HIS A 63 -11.79 6.65 -3.44
CA HIS A 63 -10.77 6.10 -2.55
C HIS A 63 -10.97 4.61 -2.32
N GLN A 64 -12.21 4.14 -2.22
CA GLN A 64 -12.49 2.70 -2.08
C GLN A 64 -12.04 1.92 -3.31
N ALA A 65 -12.28 2.45 -4.50
CA ALA A 65 -11.85 1.84 -5.74
C ALA A 65 -10.32 1.78 -5.81
N ARG A 66 -9.65 2.86 -5.44
CA ARG A 66 -8.19 2.91 -5.41
C ARG A 66 -7.63 1.92 -4.39
N HIS A 67 -8.24 1.84 -3.21
CA HIS A 67 -7.86 0.88 -2.17
C HIS A 67 -7.92 -0.55 -2.69
N SER A 68 -9.02 -0.90 -3.36
CA SER A 68 -9.20 -2.23 -3.94
C SER A 68 -8.16 -2.54 -5.01
N TYR A 69 -7.87 -1.56 -5.87
CA TYR A 69 -6.84 -1.69 -6.90
C TYR A 69 -5.47 -1.95 -6.27
N LEU A 70 -5.09 -1.14 -5.29
CA LEU A 70 -3.78 -1.27 -4.63
C LEU A 70 -3.64 -2.62 -3.92
N LEU A 71 -4.69 -3.08 -3.25
CA LEU A 71 -4.67 -4.41 -2.62
C LEU A 71 -4.43 -5.51 -3.63
N ARG A 72 -5.07 -5.44 -4.80
CA ARG A 72 -4.85 -6.44 -5.84
C ARG A 72 -3.42 -6.42 -6.35
N GLN A 73 -2.85 -5.24 -6.54
CA GLN A 73 -1.47 -5.11 -6.99
C GLN A 73 -0.49 -5.69 -5.97
N ILE A 74 -0.71 -5.41 -4.70
CA ILE A 74 0.12 -5.94 -3.61
C ILE A 74 0.03 -7.47 -3.57
N LYS A 75 -1.16 -8.02 -3.68
CA LYS A 75 -1.36 -9.47 -3.66
C LYS A 75 -0.70 -10.15 -4.85
N GLN A 76 -0.78 -9.54 -6.02
CA GLN A 76 -0.13 -10.07 -7.22
C GLN A 76 1.39 -10.09 -7.07
N LEU A 77 1.95 -9.02 -6.56
CA LEU A 77 3.39 -8.92 -6.33
C LEU A 77 3.84 -9.94 -5.30
N ASP A 78 3.09 -10.09 -4.22
CA ASP A 78 3.37 -11.08 -3.18
C ASP A 78 3.34 -12.51 -3.74
N ALA A 79 2.36 -12.81 -4.56
CA ALA A 79 2.24 -14.13 -5.21
C ALA A 79 3.44 -14.41 -6.12
N LEU A 80 3.89 -13.41 -6.88
CA LEU A 80 5.06 -13.54 -7.74
C LEU A 80 6.32 -13.81 -6.93
N GLN A 81 6.52 -13.10 -5.83
CA GLN A 81 7.66 -13.29 -4.96
C GLN A 81 7.68 -14.69 -4.36
N ARG A 82 6.53 -15.20 -3.95
CA ARG A 82 6.41 -16.57 -3.42
C ARG A 82 6.74 -17.61 -4.48
N THR A 83 6.26 -17.41 -5.69
CA THR A 83 6.55 -18.32 -6.81
C THR A 83 8.03 -18.36 -7.11
N GLN A 84 8.68 -17.21 -7.11
CA GLN A 84 10.12 -17.11 -7.33
C GLN A 84 10.91 -17.81 -6.22
N ALA A 85 10.49 -17.63 -4.99
CA ALA A 85 11.13 -18.28 -3.84
C ALA A 85 11.03 -19.81 -3.94
N LEU A 86 9.86 -20.32 -4.36
CA LEU A 86 9.66 -21.76 -4.55
C LEU A 86 10.52 -22.32 -5.68
N ARG A 87 10.71 -21.54 -6.75
CA ARG A 87 11.55 -21.96 -7.87
C ARG A 87 13.02 -21.95 -7.51
N ALA A 88 13.43 -21.10 -6.58
CA ALA A 88 14.82 -21.00 -6.16
C ALA A 88 15.25 -22.20 -5.31
N GLU A 89 14.31 -22.94 -4.75
CA GLU A 89 14.59 -24.16 -4.03
C GLU A 89 14.65 -25.35 -4.99
#